data_95f3340a43f4bd1fe11f7f6fdc6bfe76
#
_entry.id   95f3340a43f4bd1fe11f7f6fdc6bfe76
#
_cell.length_a   1.000
_cell.length_b   1.000
_cell.length_c   1.000
_cell.angle_alpha   90.00
_cell.angle_beta   90.00
_cell.angle_gamma   90.00
#
_symmetry.space_group_name_H-M   'P 1'
#
loop_
_entity.id
_entity.type
_entity.pdbx_description
1 polymer ?
#
loop_
_entity_poly.entity_id
_entity_poly.type
_entity_poly.pdbx_seq_one_letter_code
_entity_poly.pdbx_strand_id
1 'polypeptide(L)'
;TAVYVYRANHGQWNSVWGSHDSGPRSARILDLRGLIPEEDQRRFAEIYVSAFLEVVTRGDKSYLPIFRDHRVIGEWLPETMYITRFETSAFRPLADFEEDIDVTSGSEHGVTIAGDSLATWKEANLLLRSSNRANTSASQDNQGVTVGWNNRMAGPDTTAHGPTARYTLGLPAGLAADWRLSAGSTLDF
;
A
#
# COMPACT_ATOMS: atom_id res chain seq x y z
N THR A 1 7.25 1.21 -7.89
CA THR A 1 7.56 1.87 -6.61
C THR A 1 6.50 2.90 -6.25
N ALA A 2 6.02 2.89 -5.03
CA ALA A 2 5.16 3.92 -4.45
C ALA A 2 5.70 4.34 -3.09
N VAL A 3 5.49 5.60 -2.73
CA VAL A 3 5.83 6.11 -1.40
C VAL A 3 4.67 6.95 -0.90
N TYR A 4 4.13 6.56 0.24
CA TYR A 4 3.15 7.35 0.95
C TYR A 4 3.87 8.27 1.94
N VAL A 5 3.52 9.54 1.91
CA VAL A 5 4.08 10.57 2.81
C VAL A 5 2.96 11.07 3.72
N TYR A 6 3.03 10.76 4.99
CA TYR A 6 2.03 11.20 5.95
C TYR A 6 2.06 12.72 6.11
N ARG A 7 0.88 13.33 6.22
CA ARG A 7 0.70 14.77 6.36
C ARG A 7 1.14 15.60 5.13
N ALA A 8 1.38 14.96 3.99
CA ALA A 8 1.53 15.65 2.71
C ALA A 8 0.17 15.90 2.08
N ASN A 9 0.08 16.91 1.25
CA ASN A 9 -1.10 17.20 0.43
C ASN A 9 -0.73 17.33 -1.05
N HIS A 10 -1.72 17.37 -1.92
CA HIS A 10 -1.50 17.47 -3.36
C HIS A 10 -0.90 18.82 -3.78
N GLY A 11 -1.37 19.91 -3.19
CA GLY A 11 -1.03 21.25 -3.66
C GLY A 11 0.41 21.68 -3.39
N GLN A 12 1.00 21.23 -2.29
CA GLN A 12 2.36 21.65 -1.87
C GLN A 12 3.50 20.97 -2.65
N TRP A 13 3.21 20.06 -3.59
CA TRP A 13 4.21 19.53 -4.51
C TRP A 13 4.72 20.57 -5.52
N ASN A 14 4.02 21.69 -5.64
CA ASN A 14 4.44 22.83 -6.46
C ASN A 14 4.28 24.14 -5.68
N SER A 15 4.88 25.20 -6.17
CA SER A 15 4.92 26.51 -5.50
C SER A 15 3.70 27.39 -5.77
N VAL A 16 2.74 26.92 -6.58
CA VAL A 16 1.59 27.73 -7.02
C VAL A 16 0.32 27.42 -6.24
N TRP A 17 0.06 26.15 -5.96
CA TRP A 17 -1.22 25.71 -5.39
C TRP A 17 -1.30 25.83 -3.87
N GLY A 18 -0.16 25.77 -3.18
CA GLY A 18 -0.10 25.90 -1.73
C GLY A 18 -0.81 24.77 -0.97
N SER A 19 -1.27 25.07 0.23
CA SER A 19 -1.86 24.06 1.14
C SER A 19 -3.33 23.69 0.84
N HIS A 20 -3.91 24.20 -0.25
CA HIS A 20 -5.34 24.09 -0.53
C HIS A 20 -5.61 23.20 -1.75
N ASP A 21 -5.80 21.91 -1.54
CA ASP A 21 -6.08 20.96 -2.62
C ASP A 21 -7.44 21.18 -3.32
N SER A 22 -8.40 21.77 -2.61
CA SER A 22 -9.78 21.91 -3.11
C SER A 22 -10.23 23.37 -3.23
N GLY A 23 -9.29 24.30 -3.24
CA GLY A 23 -9.56 25.73 -3.32
C GLY A 23 -9.92 26.39 -1.98
N PRO A 24 -10.03 27.72 -1.96
CA PRO A 24 -10.05 28.49 -0.69
C PRO A 24 -11.30 28.31 0.16
N ARG A 25 -12.39 27.79 -0.37
CA ARG A 25 -13.63 27.60 0.41
C ARG A 25 -13.59 26.37 1.30
N SER A 26 -13.05 25.26 0.82
CA SER A 26 -12.91 24.03 1.59
C SER A 26 -11.79 24.13 2.65
N ALA A 27 -10.78 24.93 2.42
CA ALA A 27 -9.71 25.18 3.37
C ALA A 27 -10.16 25.82 4.69
N ARG A 28 -11.30 26.51 4.71
CA ARG A 28 -11.84 27.10 5.94
C ARG A 28 -12.42 26.07 6.91
N ILE A 29 -12.68 24.87 6.46
CA ILE A 29 -13.29 23.77 7.24
C ILE A 29 -12.25 22.74 7.67
N LEU A 30 -11.11 22.67 6.95
CA LEU A 30 -10.07 21.68 7.20
C LEU A 30 -9.00 22.28 8.14
N ASP A 31 -8.61 21.50 9.15
CA ASP A 31 -7.44 21.83 9.97
C ASP A 31 -6.16 21.44 9.22
N LEU A 32 -5.53 22.42 8.59
CA LEU A 32 -4.31 22.25 7.81
C LEU A 32 -3.02 22.36 8.63
N ARG A 33 -3.11 22.64 9.95
CA ARG A 33 -1.94 22.75 10.84
C ARG A 33 -1.16 21.44 10.93
N GLY A 34 -1.82 20.34 10.61
CA GLY A 34 -1.18 19.03 10.59
C GLY A 34 -0.29 18.75 9.38
N LEU A 35 -0.31 19.58 8.34
CA LEU A 35 0.52 19.35 7.16
C LEU A 35 2.00 19.57 7.48
N ILE A 36 2.88 18.81 6.81
CA ILE A 36 4.31 19.10 6.82
C ILE A 36 4.56 20.41 6.05
N PRO A 37 5.64 21.16 6.38
CA PRO A 37 6.01 22.35 5.63
C PRO A 37 6.12 22.11 4.14
N GLU A 38 5.81 23.12 3.35
CA GLU A 38 5.85 23.06 1.89
C GLU A 38 7.24 22.73 1.34
N GLU A 39 8.26 23.34 1.95
CA GLU A 39 9.66 23.07 1.63
C GLU A 39 10.06 21.62 1.90
N ASP A 40 9.59 21.05 3.00
CA ASP A 40 9.86 19.66 3.36
C ASP A 40 9.19 18.70 2.37
N GLN A 41 7.96 18.99 1.97
CA GLN A 41 7.28 18.18 0.98
C GLN A 41 8.00 18.22 -0.37
N ARG A 42 8.47 19.38 -0.82
CA ARG A 42 9.27 19.49 -2.05
C ARG A 42 10.64 18.82 -1.92
N ARG A 43 11.30 18.96 -0.76
CA ARG A 43 12.57 18.27 -0.50
C ARG A 43 12.44 16.74 -0.61
N PHE A 44 11.36 16.18 -0.09
CA PHE A 44 11.06 14.77 -0.30
C PHE A 44 11.00 14.43 -1.80
N ALA A 45 10.25 15.22 -2.57
CA ALA A 45 10.12 14.99 -4.02
C ALA A 45 11.47 15.09 -4.74
N GLU A 46 12.28 16.07 -4.42
CA GLU A 46 13.62 16.27 -4.99
C GLU A 46 14.51 15.04 -4.74
N ILE A 47 14.53 14.51 -3.52
CA ILE A 47 15.33 13.33 -3.16
C ILE A 47 14.88 12.11 -3.97
N TYR A 48 13.58 11.79 -3.94
CA TYR A 48 13.08 10.58 -4.58
C TYR A 48 13.11 10.66 -6.11
N VAL A 49 12.77 11.80 -6.69
CA VAL A 49 12.83 11.99 -8.15
C VAL A 49 14.27 11.97 -8.64
N SER A 50 15.21 12.62 -7.93
CA SER A 50 16.63 12.57 -8.28
C SER A 50 17.18 11.16 -8.20
N ALA A 51 16.90 10.43 -7.11
CA ALA A 51 17.31 9.03 -6.97
C ALA A 51 16.73 8.15 -8.07
N PHE A 52 15.46 8.35 -8.44
CA PHE A 52 14.84 7.64 -9.54
C PHE A 52 15.53 7.90 -10.88
N LEU A 53 15.83 9.15 -11.17
CA LEU A 53 16.52 9.53 -12.40
C LEU A 53 17.95 8.94 -12.45
N GLU A 54 18.70 8.94 -11.35
CA GLU A 54 20.02 8.30 -11.30
C GLU A 54 19.94 6.80 -11.64
N VAL A 55 18.96 6.10 -11.07
CA VAL A 55 18.77 4.67 -11.35
C VAL A 55 18.37 4.43 -12.80
N VAL A 56 17.39 5.18 -13.33
CA VAL A 56 16.77 4.88 -14.63
C VAL A 56 17.61 5.40 -15.78
N THR A 57 18.19 6.60 -15.66
CA THR A 57 18.91 7.25 -16.77
C THR A 57 20.41 6.94 -16.78
N ARG A 58 21.01 6.78 -15.60
CA ARG A 58 22.44 6.50 -15.44
C ARG A 58 22.76 5.06 -15.08
N GLY A 59 21.76 4.28 -14.71
CA GLY A 59 21.93 2.89 -14.28
C GLY A 59 22.61 2.75 -12.92
N ASP A 60 22.66 3.83 -12.12
CA ASP A 60 23.31 3.83 -10.81
C ASP A 60 22.43 3.13 -9.77
N LYS A 61 22.71 1.86 -9.54
CA LYS A 61 21.98 1.00 -8.62
C LYS A 61 22.25 1.31 -7.13
N SER A 62 23.22 2.18 -6.83
CA SER A 62 23.51 2.59 -5.45
C SER A 62 22.33 3.30 -4.79
N TYR A 63 21.42 3.88 -5.58
CA TYR A 63 20.19 4.51 -5.09
C TYR A 63 19.01 3.56 -4.88
N LEU A 64 19.08 2.29 -5.30
CA LEU A 64 17.97 1.34 -5.12
C LEU A 64 17.55 1.11 -3.66
N PRO A 65 18.45 1.09 -2.67
CA PRO A 65 18.07 0.94 -1.28
C PRO A 65 17.06 1.98 -0.79
N ILE A 66 17.09 3.20 -1.31
CA ILE A 66 16.18 4.31 -0.96
C ILE A 66 14.71 3.95 -1.21
N PHE A 67 14.44 3.20 -2.28
CA PHE A 67 13.08 2.80 -2.65
C PHE A 67 12.57 1.61 -1.84
N ARG A 68 13.47 0.83 -1.25
CA ARG A 68 13.12 -0.30 -0.39
C ARG A 68 12.88 0.13 1.05
N ASP A 69 13.72 1.06 1.52
CA ASP A 69 13.69 1.50 2.91
C ASP A 69 14.08 2.98 2.99
N HIS A 70 13.10 3.83 3.25
CA HIS A 70 13.33 5.28 3.38
C HIS A 70 14.34 5.64 4.48
N ARG A 71 14.54 4.77 5.48
CA ARG A 71 15.43 5.03 6.62
C ARG A 71 16.90 5.14 6.21
N VAL A 72 17.29 4.57 5.06
CA VAL A 72 18.67 4.69 4.56
C VAL A 72 19.04 6.11 4.13
N ILE A 73 18.04 6.97 3.93
CA ILE A 73 18.24 8.39 3.57
C ILE A 73 18.65 9.22 4.81
N GLY A 74 18.26 8.75 6.00
CA GLY A 74 18.60 9.41 7.26
C GLY A 74 17.99 10.82 7.37
N GLU A 75 18.77 11.76 7.89
CA GLU A 75 18.36 13.14 8.18
C GLU A 75 18.03 13.99 6.94
N TRP A 76 18.26 13.49 5.74
CA TRP A 76 17.91 14.21 4.53
C TRP A 76 16.40 14.23 4.29
N LEU A 77 15.68 13.22 4.80
CA LEU A 77 14.23 13.20 4.75
C LEU A 77 13.63 14.04 5.88
N PRO A 78 12.56 14.80 5.59
CA PRO A 78 11.76 15.46 6.61
C PRO A 78 11.20 14.49 7.63
N GLU A 79 11.01 14.93 8.86
CA GLU A 79 10.47 14.12 9.94
C GLU A 79 8.96 13.92 9.75
N THR A 80 8.57 12.77 9.21
CA THR A 80 7.19 12.31 9.11
C THR A 80 7.15 10.79 8.96
N MET A 81 5.97 10.21 8.87
CA MET A 81 5.82 8.78 8.59
C MET A 81 5.84 8.54 7.08
N TYR A 82 6.62 7.56 6.67
CA TYR A 82 6.69 7.09 5.29
C TYR A 82 6.28 5.63 5.21
N ILE A 83 5.55 5.28 4.15
CA ILE A 83 5.29 3.89 3.78
C ILE A 83 5.83 3.72 2.37
N THR A 84 6.75 2.78 2.19
CA THR A 84 7.36 2.49 0.89
C THR A 84 6.87 1.15 0.37
N ARG A 85 6.56 1.11 -0.92
CA ARG A 85 6.34 -0.13 -1.68
C ARG A 85 7.28 -0.13 -2.87
N PHE A 86 8.14 -1.14 -2.93
CA PHE A 86 9.12 -1.29 -3.99
C PHE A 86 8.99 -2.65 -4.66
N GLU A 87 8.80 -2.63 -5.95
CA GLU A 87 8.72 -3.82 -6.79
C GLU A 87 9.76 -3.75 -7.89
N THR A 88 10.45 -4.84 -8.12
CA THR A 88 11.37 -5.02 -9.25
C THR A 88 10.70 -5.84 -10.34
N SER A 89 11.39 -6.02 -11.48
CA SER A 89 10.95 -6.97 -12.51
C SER A 89 10.92 -8.44 -12.05
N ALA A 90 11.48 -8.72 -10.88
CA ALA A 90 11.44 -10.05 -10.25
C ALA A 90 10.25 -10.21 -9.29
N PHE A 91 9.44 -9.19 -9.09
CA PHE A 91 8.21 -9.29 -8.30
C PHE A 91 7.26 -10.31 -8.94
N ARG A 92 6.67 -11.16 -8.13
CA ARG A 92 5.68 -12.17 -8.52
C ARG A 92 4.47 -12.06 -7.60
N PRO A 93 3.27 -11.77 -8.13
CA PRO A 93 2.06 -11.80 -7.33
C PRO A 93 1.72 -13.25 -6.98
N LEU A 94 1.42 -13.50 -5.71
CA LEU A 94 0.84 -14.78 -5.25
C LEU A 94 -0.68 -14.71 -5.31
N ALA A 95 -1.23 -13.55 -4.94
CA ALA A 95 -2.66 -13.25 -5.00
C ALA A 95 -2.81 -11.73 -5.14
N ASP A 96 -3.20 -11.27 -6.30
CA ASP A 96 -3.57 -9.87 -6.59
C ASP A 96 -5.06 -9.71 -6.83
N PHE A 97 -5.81 -10.84 -6.83
CA PHE A 97 -7.26 -10.91 -6.96
C PHE A 97 -7.79 -10.36 -8.29
N GLU A 98 -6.97 -10.38 -9.35
CA GLU A 98 -7.34 -9.94 -10.69
C GLU A 98 -7.67 -11.10 -11.63
N GLU A 99 -7.39 -12.35 -11.21
CA GLU A 99 -7.52 -13.55 -12.03
C GLU A 99 -8.96 -14.03 -12.18
N ASP A 100 -9.75 -13.99 -11.10
CA ASP A 100 -11.16 -14.41 -11.07
C ASP A 100 -11.88 -13.84 -9.86
N ILE A 101 -13.03 -14.40 -9.48
CA ILE A 101 -13.82 -14.01 -8.29
C ILE A 101 -13.78 -15.08 -7.17
N ASP A 102 -12.96 -16.11 -7.32
CA ASP A 102 -12.83 -17.20 -6.36
C ASP A 102 -11.80 -16.84 -5.28
N VAL A 103 -12.26 -16.45 -4.11
CA VAL A 103 -11.41 -16.08 -2.96
C VAL A 103 -10.45 -17.20 -2.51
N THR A 104 -10.58 -18.42 -3.04
CA THR A 104 -9.75 -19.58 -2.68
C THR A 104 -8.61 -19.83 -3.63
N SER A 105 -8.55 -19.13 -4.76
CA SER A 105 -7.47 -19.19 -5.76
C SER A 105 -6.51 -18.00 -5.61
N GLY A 106 -5.33 -18.15 -6.14
CA GLY A 106 -4.34 -17.08 -6.23
C GLY A 106 -3.87 -16.87 -7.65
N SER A 107 -3.26 -15.73 -7.93
CA SER A 107 -2.81 -15.32 -9.26
C SER A 107 -1.72 -16.23 -9.82
N GLU A 108 -0.91 -16.85 -8.97
CA GLU A 108 0.08 -17.83 -9.41
C GLU A 108 -0.53 -19.23 -9.41
N HIS A 109 -0.28 -19.97 -10.50
CA HIS A 109 -0.87 -21.29 -10.70
C HIS A 109 -0.55 -22.27 -9.54
N GLY A 110 -1.59 -22.87 -9.00
CA GLY A 110 -1.51 -23.83 -7.90
C GLY A 110 -1.40 -23.18 -6.51
N VAL A 111 -1.39 -21.88 -6.39
CA VAL A 111 -1.58 -21.18 -5.11
C VAL A 111 -3.03 -21.35 -4.70
N THR A 112 -3.24 -21.69 -3.44
CA THR A 112 -4.55 -21.83 -2.82
C THR A 112 -4.67 -20.91 -1.63
N ILE A 113 -5.86 -20.41 -1.38
CA ILE A 113 -6.13 -19.52 -0.25
C ILE A 113 -7.19 -20.16 0.64
N ALA A 114 -6.98 -20.12 1.94
CA ALA A 114 -7.93 -20.64 2.93
C ALA A 114 -8.15 -19.62 4.06
N GLY A 115 -9.41 -19.41 4.39
CA GLY A 115 -9.83 -18.61 5.53
C GLY A 115 -10.38 -19.50 6.65
N ASP A 116 -9.97 -19.23 7.88
CA ASP A 116 -10.53 -19.86 9.07
C ASP A 116 -10.97 -18.80 10.08
N SER A 117 -12.15 -18.99 10.65
CA SER A 117 -12.72 -18.09 11.65
C SER A 117 -12.85 -16.63 11.20
N LEU A 118 -13.02 -16.40 9.89
CA LEU A 118 -13.28 -15.09 9.31
C LEU A 118 -14.78 -14.78 9.34
N ALA A 119 -15.14 -13.59 9.82
CA ALA A 119 -16.50 -13.07 9.80
C ALA A 119 -16.89 -12.49 8.43
N THR A 120 -15.89 -12.01 7.69
CA THR A 120 -16.00 -11.53 6.30
C THR A 120 -14.83 -12.07 5.51
N TRP A 121 -15.12 -12.64 4.36
CA TRP A 121 -14.13 -13.05 3.39
C TRP A 121 -14.75 -12.99 2.01
N LYS A 122 -14.40 -11.99 1.27
CA LYS A 122 -14.96 -11.76 -0.06
C LYS A 122 -14.00 -10.98 -0.93
N GLU A 123 -14.04 -11.27 -2.19
CA GLU A 123 -13.40 -10.52 -3.26
C GLU A 123 -14.41 -9.56 -3.90
N ALA A 124 -13.95 -8.38 -4.24
CA ALA A 124 -14.76 -7.37 -4.91
C ALA A 124 -13.87 -6.28 -5.53
N ASN A 125 -14.44 -5.56 -6.48
CA ASN A 125 -13.80 -4.36 -7.04
C ASN A 125 -13.45 -3.35 -5.95
N LEU A 126 -12.23 -2.83 -6.00
CA LEU A 126 -11.79 -1.73 -5.15
C LEU A 126 -12.48 -0.44 -5.61
N LEU A 127 -13.33 0.06 -4.75
CA LEU A 127 -14.00 1.33 -5.01
C LEU A 127 -13.11 2.48 -4.53
N LEU A 128 -12.72 3.35 -5.44
CA LEU A 128 -12.10 4.62 -5.07
C LEU A 128 -13.06 5.43 -4.20
N ARG A 129 -12.53 6.03 -3.16
CA ARG A 129 -13.30 6.94 -2.31
C ARG A 129 -13.76 8.14 -3.15
N SER A 130 -15.00 8.10 -3.60
CA SER A 130 -15.64 9.19 -4.30
C SER A 130 -16.53 9.97 -3.34
N SER A 131 -16.46 11.30 -3.39
CA SER A 131 -17.42 12.18 -2.73
C SER A 131 -18.80 12.12 -3.38
N ASN A 132 -18.89 11.54 -4.57
CA ASN A 132 -20.12 11.42 -5.35
C ASN A 132 -20.42 9.94 -5.63
N ARG A 133 -21.31 9.36 -4.82
CA ARG A 133 -21.76 7.94 -4.94
C ARG A 133 -22.34 7.57 -6.33
N ALA A 134 -22.67 8.55 -7.15
CA ALA A 134 -23.21 8.33 -8.47
C ALA A 134 -22.12 8.11 -9.56
N ASN A 135 -20.86 8.30 -9.24
CA ASN A 135 -19.77 8.21 -10.22
C ASN A 135 -18.97 6.91 -10.04
N THR A 136 -19.61 5.78 -10.31
CA THR A 136 -18.99 4.46 -10.36
C THR A 136 -18.04 4.30 -11.54
N SER A 137 -18.06 5.19 -12.52
CA SER A 137 -17.19 5.17 -13.70
C SER A 137 -15.75 5.61 -13.44
N ALA A 138 -15.44 6.09 -12.24
CA ALA A 138 -14.08 6.47 -11.84
C ALA A 138 -13.39 5.38 -10.99
N SER A 139 -13.96 4.20 -10.86
CA SER A 139 -13.28 3.07 -10.24
C SER A 139 -12.16 2.61 -11.18
N GLN A 140 -10.99 2.39 -10.63
CA GLN A 140 -10.02 1.52 -11.28
C GLN A 140 -10.63 0.12 -11.22
N ASP A 141 -10.60 -0.61 -12.32
CA ASP A 141 -11.11 -1.98 -12.37
C ASP A 141 -10.19 -2.97 -11.63
N ASN A 142 -9.70 -2.58 -10.46
CA ASN A 142 -8.85 -3.40 -9.61
C ASN A 142 -9.70 -4.13 -8.58
N GLN A 143 -9.38 -5.38 -8.38
CA GLN A 143 -9.98 -6.25 -7.38
C GLN A 143 -9.22 -6.18 -6.04
N GLY A 144 -9.83 -6.69 -5.01
CA GLY A 144 -9.20 -6.85 -3.72
C GLY A 144 -10.02 -7.71 -2.79
N VAL A 145 -9.35 -8.35 -1.84
CA VAL A 145 -10.01 -9.17 -0.83
C VAL A 145 -10.33 -8.34 0.41
N THR A 146 -11.56 -8.49 0.89
CA THR A 146 -11.96 -7.95 2.19
C THR A 146 -12.01 -9.08 3.20
N VAL A 147 -11.19 -8.98 4.23
CA VAL A 147 -11.18 -9.89 5.36
C VAL A 147 -11.63 -9.18 6.63
N GLY A 148 -12.44 -9.85 7.43
CA GLY A 148 -12.88 -9.33 8.72
C GLY A 148 -12.99 -10.48 9.73
N TRP A 149 -12.80 -10.17 10.99
CA TRP A 149 -12.89 -11.17 12.05
C TRP A 149 -13.49 -10.58 13.32
N ASN A 150 -14.06 -11.44 14.15
CA ASN A 150 -14.57 -11.10 15.47
C ASN A 150 -13.58 -11.60 16.53
N ASN A 151 -12.90 -10.67 17.19
CA ASN A 151 -11.97 -11.01 18.27
C ASN A 151 -12.66 -11.24 19.63
N ARG A 152 -13.95 -10.96 19.73
CA ARG A 152 -14.72 -11.15 20.97
C ARG A 152 -15.87 -12.14 20.74
N MET A 153 -16.12 -12.99 21.73
CA MET A 153 -17.32 -13.82 21.74
C MET A 153 -18.54 -13.00 22.12
N ALA A 154 -19.68 -13.30 21.49
CA ALA A 154 -20.96 -12.76 21.93
C ALA A 154 -21.34 -13.40 23.28
N GLY A 155 -21.74 -12.59 24.25
CA GLY A 155 -22.16 -13.06 25.56
C GLY A 155 -21.90 -12.04 26.66
N PRO A 156 -22.24 -12.39 27.92
CA PRO A 156 -22.07 -11.49 29.07
C PRO A 156 -20.60 -11.27 29.46
N ASP A 157 -19.69 -12.18 29.08
CA ASP A 157 -18.27 -12.03 29.33
C ASP A 157 -17.60 -11.23 28.19
N THR A 158 -17.37 -9.96 28.46
CA THR A 158 -16.72 -9.05 27.50
C THR A 158 -15.21 -9.26 27.34
N THR A 159 -14.61 -10.14 28.17
CA THR A 159 -13.19 -10.49 28.11
C THR A 159 -12.94 -11.76 27.30
N ALA A 160 -13.98 -12.54 27.01
CA ALA A 160 -13.85 -13.75 26.21
C ALA A 160 -13.45 -13.40 24.76
N HIS A 161 -12.47 -14.14 24.26
CA HIS A 161 -12.00 -14.01 22.88
C HIS A 161 -12.61 -15.10 22.00
N GLY A 162 -12.95 -14.73 20.77
CA GLY A 162 -13.34 -15.69 19.73
C GLY A 162 -12.14 -16.54 19.25
N PRO A 163 -12.39 -17.52 18.38
CA PRO A 163 -11.33 -18.29 17.76
C PRO A 163 -10.41 -17.36 16.96
N THR A 164 -9.13 -17.69 16.95
CA THR A 164 -8.13 -16.93 16.19
C THR A 164 -8.43 -17.03 14.69
N ALA A 165 -8.66 -15.91 14.07
CA ALA A 165 -8.84 -15.84 12.61
C ALA A 165 -7.50 -16.13 11.90
N ARG A 166 -7.57 -16.86 10.80
CA ARG A 166 -6.41 -17.20 9.97
C ARG A 166 -6.73 -16.97 8.51
N TYR A 167 -5.75 -16.48 7.81
CA TYR A 167 -5.73 -16.36 6.35
C TYR A 167 -4.45 -17.03 5.87
N THR A 168 -4.58 -18.09 5.11
CA THR A 168 -3.47 -18.97 4.77
C THR A 168 -3.33 -19.07 3.26
N LEU A 169 -2.13 -18.79 2.76
CA LEU A 169 -1.75 -19.06 1.38
C LEU A 169 -0.98 -20.39 1.33
N GLY A 170 -1.54 -21.34 0.59
CA GLY A 170 -0.89 -22.61 0.29
C GLY A 170 -0.08 -22.49 -0.99
N LEU A 171 1.22 -22.74 -0.92
CA LEU A 171 2.11 -22.70 -2.06
C LEU A 171 2.27 -24.09 -2.67
N PRO A 172 2.27 -24.23 -4.00
CA PRO A 172 2.54 -25.50 -4.63
C PRO A 172 3.97 -25.98 -4.35
N ALA A 173 4.13 -27.29 -4.30
CA ALA A 173 5.45 -27.87 -4.06
C ALA A 173 6.45 -27.44 -5.14
N GLY A 174 7.62 -27.01 -4.72
CA GLY A 174 8.68 -26.55 -5.61
C GLY A 174 8.67 -25.05 -5.92
N LEU A 175 7.57 -24.34 -5.71
CA LEU A 175 7.48 -22.92 -6.07
C LEU A 175 8.60 -22.06 -5.45
N ALA A 176 8.95 -22.31 -4.20
CA ALA A 176 10.03 -21.59 -3.52
C ALA A 176 11.40 -21.78 -4.22
N ALA A 177 11.66 -22.98 -4.72
CA ALA A 177 12.87 -23.28 -5.47
C ALA A 177 12.85 -22.67 -6.86
N ASP A 178 11.70 -22.74 -7.55
CA ASP A 178 11.52 -22.16 -8.88
C ASP A 178 11.69 -20.65 -8.86
N TRP A 179 11.21 -20.00 -7.81
CA TRP A 179 11.36 -18.56 -7.61
C TRP A 179 12.70 -18.16 -7.00
N ARG A 180 13.54 -19.13 -6.67
CA ARG A 180 14.87 -18.91 -6.07
C ARG A 180 14.80 -18.05 -4.80
N LEU A 181 13.82 -18.31 -3.95
CA LEU A 181 13.66 -17.58 -2.70
C LEU A 181 14.92 -17.73 -1.83
N SER A 182 15.34 -16.67 -1.23
CA SER A 182 16.54 -16.57 -0.39
C SER A 182 16.26 -15.73 0.85
N ALA A 183 17.23 -15.65 1.75
CA ALA A 183 17.15 -14.78 2.92
C ALA A 183 17.00 -13.28 2.58
N GLY A 184 17.30 -12.88 1.35
CA GLY A 184 17.11 -11.50 0.86
C GLY A 184 15.78 -11.27 0.12
N SER A 185 14.92 -12.29 0.03
CA SER A 185 13.59 -12.14 -0.54
C SER A 185 12.65 -11.45 0.45
N THR A 186 11.74 -10.64 -0.06
CA THR A 186 10.70 -9.96 0.73
C THR A 186 9.33 -10.49 0.36
N LEU A 187 8.43 -10.50 1.32
CA LEU A 187 7.01 -10.74 1.13
C LEU A 187 6.29 -9.43 1.40
N ASP A 188 5.54 -8.97 0.40
CA ASP A 188 4.74 -7.75 0.50
C ASP A 188 3.26 -8.14 0.61
N PHE A 189 2.50 -7.48 1.52
CA PHE A 189 1.06 -7.68 1.73
C PHE A 189 0.36 -6.42 2.26
#